data_cd889d3d50fe240dc3293205e31270cd
#
_entry.id   cd889d3d50fe240dc3293205e31270cd
#
_cell.length_a   1.000
_cell.length_b   1.000
_cell.length_c   1.000
_cell.angle_alpha   90.00
_cell.angle_beta   90.00
_cell.angle_gamma   90.00
#
_symmetry.space_group_name_H-M   'P 1'
#
loop_
_entity.id
_entity.type
_entity.pdbx_description
1 polymer ?
#
loop_
_entity_poly.entity_id
_entity_poly.type
_entity_poly.pdbx_seq_one_letter_code
_entity_poly.pdbx_strand_id
1 'polypeptide(L)'
;MAYDVIVIGSGPGGYPAAIRASQLGLKVAVIEKESLGGVCLNWGCIPTKALIKSAQVYDYVKHSADYGITTTGVNHDFGAVVKRSRGVADKMSKGVQFLMKKNKIDVIMGYGKVHAKGKVEVKAADGTTQVIDTKYIVLATGGRSRELPNLKQDGKKVMGYREAMVMEQQPKSMIIVGSGAIGVEFAYVYNSMGTKVTIVEFAPRIVPVEDEDISKELEKQYKKQGIEIMTNASVESVDTTGAGVKALVKKSDGTTMTIEADVLLSAAGVVANIENIGLEQNGIKVDKGRVVVDKFQQTAVPGIYAIGDCSPGQALAHVAAKEGINAAEHIAYMEKKHAHMPEGIDYNNVPGCTYCIPEI
;
A
#
# COMPACT_ATOMS: atom_id res chain seq x y z
N MET A 1 0.62 -32.26 6.51
CA MET A 1 -0.03 -32.49 5.18
C MET A 1 0.66 -31.63 4.15
N ALA A 2 1.01 -32.17 3.00
CA ALA A 2 1.61 -31.40 1.93
C ALA A 2 0.52 -30.59 1.18
N TYR A 3 0.86 -29.37 0.76
CA TYR A 3 0.05 -28.55 -0.13
C TYR A 3 0.60 -28.61 -1.57
N ASP A 4 -0.24 -28.35 -2.55
CA ASP A 4 0.24 -28.09 -3.90
C ASP A 4 0.86 -26.69 -3.97
N VAL A 5 0.21 -25.68 -3.37
CA VAL A 5 0.67 -24.28 -3.36
C VAL A 5 0.57 -23.68 -1.96
N ILE A 6 1.65 -23.04 -1.52
CA ILE A 6 1.62 -22.13 -0.37
C ILE A 6 1.87 -20.71 -0.85
N VAL A 7 0.95 -19.81 -0.51
CA VAL A 7 1.05 -18.36 -0.77
C VAL A 7 1.49 -17.67 0.51
N ILE A 8 2.60 -16.92 0.48
CA ILE A 8 3.11 -16.16 1.63
C ILE A 8 2.67 -14.69 1.48
N GLY A 9 1.67 -14.30 2.26
CA GLY A 9 1.00 -13.01 2.22
C GLY A 9 -0.37 -13.10 1.56
N SER A 10 -1.35 -12.42 2.15
CA SER A 10 -2.76 -12.44 1.73
C SER A 10 -3.24 -11.11 1.15
N GLY A 11 -2.33 -10.25 0.69
CA GLY A 11 -2.67 -8.99 0.02
C GLY A 11 -3.37 -9.20 -1.33
N PRO A 12 -3.61 -8.12 -2.11
CA PRO A 12 -4.31 -8.15 -3.39
C PRO A 12 -3.72 -9.12 -4.43
N GLY A 13 -2.44 -9.45 -4.34
CA GLY A 13 -1.85 -10.53 -5.15
C GLY A 13 -2.14 -11.91 -4.56
N GLY A 14 -1.95 -12.06 -3.25
CA GLY A 14 -1.94 -13.36 -2.59
C GLY A 14 -3.31 -14.02 -2.49
N TYR A 15 -4.36 -13.32 -2.03
CA TYR A 15 -5.68 -13.93 -1.89
C TYR A 15 -6.32 -14.30 -3.24
N PRO A 16 -6.19 -13.51 -4.34
CA PRO A 16 -6.66 -13.93 -5.65
C PRO A 16 -5.87 -15.12 -6.21
N ALA A 17 -4.54 -15.14 -6.03
CA ALA A 17 -3.72 -16.29 -6.42
C ALA A 17 -4.18 -17.58 -5.74
N ALA A 18 -4.40 -17.52 -4.42
CA ALA A 18 -4.86 -18.65 -3.64
C ALA A 18 -6.25 -19.14 -4.08
N ILE A 19 -7.19 -18.20 -4.30
CA ILE A 19 -8.55 -18.52 -4.78
C ILE A 19 -8.47 -19.17 -6.16
N ARG A 20 -7.73 -18.57 -7.09
CA ARG A 20 -7.61 -19.09 -8.46
C ARG A 20 -6.97 -20.47 -8.49
N ALA A 21 -5.89 -20.67 -7.75
CA ALA A 21 -5.23 -21.98 -7.63
C ALA A 21 -6.20 -23.05 -7.08
N SER A 22 -6.98 -22.72 -6.03
CA SER A 22 -7.98 -23.63 -5.48
C SER A 22 -9.10 -23.95 -6.48
N GLN A 23 -9.61 -22.96 -7.22
CA GLN A 23 -10.61 -23.16 -8.27
C GLN A 23 -10.12 -24.06 -9.38
N LEU A 24 -8.81 -24.09 -9.64
CA LEU A 24 -8.15 -24.98 -10.59
C LEU A 24 -7.82 -26.36 -10.00
N GLY A 25 -8.33 -26.67 -8.80
CA GLY A 25 -8.22 -27.99 -8.17
C GLY A 25 -6.88 -28.25 -7.46
N LEU A 26 -6.12 -27.20 -7.13
CA LEU A 26 -4.91 -27.28 -6.31
C LEU A 26 -5.27 -27.19 -4.83
N LYS A 27 -4.53 -27.91 -3.97
CA LYS A 27 -4.63 -27.79 -2.52
C LYS A 27 -3.77 -26.63 -2.04
N VAL A 28 -4.39 -25.62 -1.46
CA VAL A 28 -3.77 -24.32 -1.18
C VAL A 28 -3.77 -23.98 0.30
N ALA A 29 -2.67 -23.39 0.78
CA ALA A 29 -2.63 -22.65 2.04
C ALA A 29 -2.14 -21.22 1.80
N VAL A 30 -2.62 -20.30 2.64
CA VAL A 30 -2.15 -18.92 2.72
C VAL A 30 -1.52 -18.70 4.10
N ILE A 31 -0.32 -18.13 4.11
CA ILE A 31 0.35 -17.71 5.34
C ILE A 31 0.22 -16.21 5.47
N GLU A 32 -0.31 -15.74 6.60
CA GLU A 32 -0.51 -14.31 6.86
C GLU A 32 0.00 -13.95 8.26
N LYS A 33 0.78 -12.89 8.35
CA LYS A 33 1.38 -12.46 9.62
C LYS A 33 0.52 -11.47 10.42
N GLU A 34 -0.44 -10.81 9.78
CA GLU A 34 -1.19 -9.70 10.41
C GLU A 34 -2.69 -9.83 10.17
N SER A 35 -3.16 -9.47 8.97
CA SER A 35 -4.59 -9.43 8.64
C SER A 35 -4.83 -9.80 7.19
N LEU A 36 -5.84 -10.63 6.95
CA LEU A 36 -6.23 -11.01 5.60
C LEU A 36 -6.62 -9.78 4.75
N GLY A 37 -6.14 -9.78 3.50
CA GLY A 37 -6.33 -8.67 2.56
C GLY A 37 -5.11 -7.74 2.47
N GLY A 38 -4.10 -7.92 3.35
CA GLY A 38 -2.83 -7.19 3.32
C GLY A 38 -2.99 -5.67 3.48
N VAL A 39 -1.98 -4.93 3.03
CA VAL A 39 -1.92 -3.46 3.19
C VAL A 39 -3.09 -2.78 2.49
N CYS A 40 -3.43 -3.12 1.26
CA CYS A 40 -4.47 -2.42 0.50
C CYS A 40 -5.83 -2.42 1.22
N LEU A 41 -6.26 -3.55 1.78
CA LEU A 41 -7.56 -3.66 2.43
C LEU A 41 -7.56 -3.10 3.85
N ASN A 42 -6.44 -3.21 4.55
CA ASN A 42 -6.38 -2.86 5.97
C ASN A 42 -5.71 -1.50 6.26
N TRP A 43 -4.71 -1.11 5.45
CA TRP A 43 -3.82 0.02 5.74
C TRP A 43 -3.53 0.88 4.49
N GLY A 44 -4.28 0.73 3.42
CA GLY A 44 -4.01 1.41 2.15
C GLY A 44 -5.28 1.81 1.42
N CYS A 45 -5.50 1.21 0.24
CA CYS A 45 -6.53 1.59 -0.73
C CYS A 45 -7.91 1.78 -0.10
N ILE A 46 -8.40 0.75 0.58
CA ILE A 46 -9.79 0.72 1.06
C ILE A 46 -10.04 1.77 2.16
N PRO A 47 -9.30 1.78 3.29
CA PRO A 47 -9.55 2.77 4.32
C PRO A 47 -9.24 4.19 3.86
N THR A 48 -8.23 4.42 2.99
CA THR A 48 -7.95 5.75 2.45
C THR A 48 -9.11 6.26 1.58
N LYS A 49 -9.67 5.43 0.69
CA LYS A 49 -10.85 5.81 -0.11
C LYS A 49 -12.08 6.05 0.77
N ALA A 50 -12.20 5.34 1.88
CA ALA A 50 -13.25 5.62 2.87
C ALA A 50 -13.05 6.98 3.57
N LEU A 51 -11.81 7.38 3.87
CA LEU A 51 -11.47 8.72 4.39
C LEU A 51 -11.75 9.80 3.35
N ILE A 52 -11.26 9.63 2.12
CA ILE A 52 -11.49 10.55 0.99
C ILE A 52 -13.00 10.75 0.78
N LYS A 53 -13.80 9.68 0.80
CA LYS A 53 -15.25 9.81 0.63
C LYS A 53 -15.90 10.60 1.76
N SER A 54 -15.42 10.45 2.99
CA SER A 54 -15.93 11.27 4.11
C SER A 54 -15.54 12.74 3.95
N ALA A 55 -14.29 13.03 3.53
CA ALA A 55 -13.82 14.37 3.22
C ALA A 55 -14.64 15.02 2.09
N GLN A 56 -14.88 14.28 1.01
CA GLN A 56 -15.70 14.73 -0.13
C GLN A 56 -17.13 15.05 0.29
N VAL A 57 -17.76 14.20 1.11
CA VAL A 57 -19.11 14.45 1.63
C VAL A 57 -19.13 15.73 2.47
N TYR A 58 -18.11 15.91 3.32
CA TYR A 58 -18.00 17.12 4.15
C TYR A 58 -17.83 18.38 3.29
N ASP A 59 -17.02 18.32 2.24
CA ASP A 59 -16.84 19.42 1.28
C ASP A 59 -18.14 19.74 0.54
N TYR A 60 -18.90 18.73 0.09
CA TYR A 60 -20.23 18.96 -0.53
C TYR A 60 -21.20 19.64 0.44
N VAL A 61 -21.20 19.25 1.71
CA VAL A 61 -22.07 19.86 2.72
C VAL A 61 -21.65 21.30 3.01
N LYS A 62 -20.33 21.59 3.10
CA LYS A 62 -19.83 22.98 3.25
C LYS A 62 -20.22 23.89 2.08
N HIS A 63 -20.22 23.35 0.88
CA HIS A 63 -20.52 24.06 -0.36
C HIS A 63 -21.91 23.70 -0.93
N SER A 64 -22.83 23.29 -0.07
CA SER A 64 -24.16 22.79 -0.47
C SER A 64 -24.97 23.82 -1.27
N ALA A 65 -24.75 25.11 -1.04
CA ALA A 65 -25.41 26.19 -1.79
C ALA A 65 -25.10 26.12 -3.29
N ASP A 66 -23.92 25.68 -3.70
CA ASP A 66 -23.54 25.51 -5.11
C ASP A 66 -24.41 24.45 -5.82
N TYR A 67 -25.02 23.57 -5.04
CA TYR A 67 -25.94 22.52 -5.49
C TYR A 67 -27.42 22.85 -5.25
N GLY A 68 -27.73 24.08 -4.82
CA GLY A 68 -29.09 24.51 -4.50
C GLY A 68 -29.63 23.90 -3.19
N ILE A 69 -28.76 23.41 -2.31
CA ILE A 69 -29.13 22.80 -1.03
C ILE A 69 -28.76 23.74 0.11
N THR A 70 -29.71 24.04 0.98
CA THR A 70 -29.48 24.86 2.17
C THR A 70 -29.24 23.98 3.39
N THR A 71 -28.17 24.24 4.14
CA THR A 71 -27.83 23.57 5.39
C THR A 71 -27.71 24.59 6.52
N THR A 72 -28.07 24.19 7.76
CA THR A 72 -27.90 25.00 8.97
C THR A 72 -26.81 24.37 9.85
N GLY A 73 -25.62 24.97 9.82
CA GLY A 73 -24.45 24.49 10.57
C GLY A 73 -23.84 23.21 9.99
N VAL A 74 -22.52 23.18 9.89
CA VAL A 74 -21.78 22.02 9.38
C VAL A 74 -20.62 21.77 10.32
N ASN A 75 -20.65 20.61 10.99
CA ASN A 75 -19.55 20.14 11.85
C ASN A 75 -19.16 18.72 11.45
N HIS A 76 -17.95 18.31 11.82
CA HIS A 76 -17.51 16.95 11.66
C HIS A 76 -16.88 16.42 12.95
N ASP A 77 -16.93 15.12 13.13
CA ASP A 77 -16.20 14.38 14.16
C ASP A 77 -15.10 13.56 13.46
N PHE A 78 -13.86 14.01 13.58
CA PHE A 78 -12.72 13.37 12.93
C PHE A 78 -12.53 11.92 13.41
N GLY A 79 -12.72 11.66 14.72
CA GLY A 79 -12.63 10.32 15.29
C GLY A 79 -13.69 9.38 14.68
N ALA A 80 -14.92 9.87 14.47
CA ALA A 80 -15.97 9.11 13.80
C ALA A 80 -15.64 8.82 12.32
N VAL A 81 -15.01 9.77 11.60
CA VAL A 81 -14.52 9.58 10.23
C VAL A 81 -13.47 8.47 10.18
N VAL A 82 -12.49 8.49 11.08
CA VAL A 82 -11.46 7.46 11.20
C VAL A 82 -12.10 6.11 11.55
N LYS A 83 -12.97 6.05 12.56
CA LYS A 83 -13.68 4.83 12.96
C LYS A 83 -14.50 4.23 11.80
N ARG A 84 -15.15 5.06 10.99
CA ARG A 84 -15.84 4.61 9.77
C ARG A 84 -14.88 3.93 8.81
N SER A 85 -13.72 4.53 8.53
CA SER A 85 -12.72 3.96 7.62
C SER A 85 -12.23 2.60 8.10
N ARG A 86 -11.99 2.45 9.41
CA ARG A 86 -11.59 1.17 10.02
C ARG A 86 -12.70 0.12 9.91
N GLY A 87 -13.97 0.50 10.12
CA GLY A 87 -15.10 -0.40 9.92
C GLY A 87 -15.25 -0.90 8.49
N VAL A 88 -14.92 -0.08 7.49
CA VAL A 88 -14.89 -0.50 6.08
C VAL A 88 -13.75 -1.51 5.83
N ALA A 89 -12.55 -1.23 6.34
CA ALA A 89 -11.40 -2.14 6.24
C ALA A 89 -11.71 -3.51 6.88
N ASP A 90 -12.26 -3.52 8.07
CA ASP A 90 -12.69 -4.71 8.81
C ASP A 90 -13.68 -5.57 8.00
N LYS A 91 -14.68 -4.92 7.41
CA LYS A 91 -15.68 -5.61 6.58
C LYS A 91 -15.03 -6.29 5.38
N MET A 92 -14.06 -5.63 4.73
CA MET A 92 -13.34 -6.19 3.59
C MET A 92 -12.45 -7.37 4.00
N SER A 93 -11.71 -7.25 5.10
CA SER A 93 -10.88 -8.35 5.62
C SER A 93 -11.72 -9.58 5.98
N LYS A 94 -12.89 -9.39 6.62
CA LYS A 94 -13.86 -10.47 6.89
C LYS A 94 -14.40 -11.08 5.58
N GLY A 95 -14.57 -10.28 4.54
CA GLY A 95 -14.93 -10.76 3.19
C GLY A 95 -13.87 -11.70 2.62
N VAL A 96 -12.58 -11.35 2.74
CA VAL A 96 -11.48 -12.24 2.31
C VAL A 96 -11.47 -13.52 3.15
N GLN A 97 -11.67 -13.44 4.47
CA GLN A 97 -11.76 -14.62 5.33
C GLN A 97 -12.88 -15.57 4.88
N PHE A 98 -14.04 -15.02 4.54
CA PHE A 98 -15.15 -15.80 3.99
C PHE A 98 -14.76 -16.48 2.67
N LEU A 99 -14.07 -15.76 1.75
CA LEU A 99 -13.62 -16.30 0.48
C LEU A 99 -12.59 -17.42 0.66
N MET A 100 -11.67 -17.32 1.62
CA MET A 100 -10.74 -18.41 1.96
C MET A 100 -11.51 -19.67 2.36
N LYS A 101 -12.45 -19.54 3.31
CA LYS A 101 -13.29 -20.65 3.77
C LYS A 101 -14.14 -21.24 2.64
N LYS A 102 -14.79 -20.40 1.81
CA LYS A 102 -15.61 -20.82 0.67
C LYS A 102 -14.81 -21.67 -0.34
N ASN A 103 -13.56 -21.29 -0.59
CA ASN A 103 -12.68 -21.99 -1.51
C ASN A 103 -11.83 -23.08 -0.84
N LYS A 104 -12.10 -23.45 0.43
CA LYS A 104 -11.39 -24.50 1.17
C LYS A 104 -9.86 -24.26 1.23
N ILE A 105 -9.46 -23.00 1.39
CA ILE A 105 -8.08 -22.58 1.52
C ILE A 105 -7.74 -22.50 3.00
N ASP A 106 -6.70 -23.19 3.42
CA ASP A 106 -6.22 -23.13 4.81
C ASP A 106 -5.49 -21.80 5.04
N VAL A 107 -5.83 -21.11 6.12
CA VAL A 107 -5.16 -19.88 6.56
C VAL A 107 -4.31 -20.19 7.77
N ILE A 108 -3.00 -19.97 7.63
CA ILE A 108 -2.02 -20.21 8.68
C ILE A 108 -1.46 -18.87 9.14
N MET A 109 -1.77 -18.49 10.38
CA MET A 109 -1.29 -17.22 10.93
C MET A 109 0.16 -17.34 11.37
N GLY A 110 1.02 -16.45 10.89
CA GLY A 110 2.43 -16.40 11.24
C GLY A 110 3.30 -15.75 10.16
N TYR A 111 4.57 -15.58 10.51
CA TYR A 111 5.58 -15.08 9.59
C TYR A 111 6.13 -16.23 8.73
N GLY A 112 5.86 -16.17 7.43
CA GLY A 112 6.29 -17.18 6.46
C GLY A 112 7.61 -16.82 5.79
N LYS A 113 8.48 -17.81 5.59
CA LYS A 113 9.69 -17.68 4.76
C LYS A 113 9.97 -18.96 3.97
N VAL A 114 10.67 -18.84 2.87
CA VAL A 114 11.19 -19.97 2.12
C VAL A 114 12.28 -20.64 2.97
N HIS A 115 12.01 -21.84 3.46
CA HIS A 115 12.98 -22.62 4.23
C HIS A 115 13.96 -23.34 3.29
N ALA A 116 13.40 -24.01 2.28
CA ALA A 116 14.12 -24.66 1.19
C ALA A 116 13.16 -24.83 0.01
N LYS A 117 13.66 -25.27 -1.16
CA LYS A 117 12.80 -25.67 -2.27
C LYS A 117 11.76 -26.69 -1.79
N GLY A 118 10.48 -26.37 -2.00
CA GLY A 118 9.36 -27.22 -1.58
C GLY A 118 9.07 -27.20 -0.06
N LYS A 119 9.67 -26.27 0.70
CA LYS A 119 9.45 -26.16 2.14
C LYS A 119 9.29 -24.69 2.56
N VAL A 120 8.24 -24.42 3.32
CA VAL A 120 7.98 -23.10 3.91
C VAL A 120 8.05 -23.22 5.43
N GLU A 121 8.82 -22.36 6.07
CA GLU A 121 8.84 -22.20 7.53
C GLU A 121 7.84 -21.12 7.92
N VAL A 122 7.04 -21.43 8.93
CA VAL A 122 6.08 -20.49 9.53
C VAL A 122 6.40 -20.32 11.00
N LYS A 123 6.64 -19.08 11.41
CA LYS A 123 6.82 -18.71 12.82
C LYS A 123 5.54 -18.05 13.32
N ALA A 124 4.85 -18.69 14.24
CA ALA A 124 3.63 -18.16 14.86
C ALA A 124 3.94 -17.03 15.88
N ALA A 125 2.92 -16.31 16.32
CA ALA A 125 3.06 -15.21 17.25
C ALA A 125 3.58 -15.61 18.63
N ASP A 126 3.31 -16.84 19.07
CA ASP A 126 3.83 -17.43 20.31
C ASP A 126 5.30 -17.89 20.20
N GLY A 127 5.93 -17.70 19.03
CA GLY A 127 7.31 -18.08 18.75
C GLY A 127 7.48 -19.53 18.26
N THR A 128 6.44 -20.35 18.24
CA THR A 128 6.51 -21.69 17.70
C THR A 128 6.79 -21.66 16.19
N THR A 129 7.57 -22.64 15.74
CA THR A 129 7.97 -22.73 14.33
C THR A 129 7.58 -24.09 13.77
N GLN A 130 6.99 -24.10 12.57
CA GLN A 130 6.68 -25.30 11.82
C GLN A 130 7.23 -25.21 10.40
N VAL A 131 7.62 -26.34 9.82
CA VAL A 131 8.02 -26.43 8.42
C VAL A 131 6.95 -27.24 7.67
N ILE A 132 6.47 -26.68 6.57
CA ILE A 132 5.35 -27.23 5.80
C ILE A 132 5.84 -27.55 4.39
N ASP A 133 5.56 -28.78 3.95
CA ASP A 133 5.88 -29.22 2.59
C ASP A 133 4.87 -28.69 1.56
N THR A 134 5.37 -28.27 0.40
CA THR A 134 4.56 -27.81 -0.73
C THR A 134 5.28 -28.04 -2.05
N LYS A 135 4.55 -28.14 -3.16
CA LYS A 135 5.19 -28.20 -4.49
C LYS A 135 5.61 -26.82 -4.98
N TYR A 136 4.77 -25.79 -4.76
CA TYR A 136 4.96 -24.45 -5.24
C TYR A 136 4.85 -23.44 -4.11
N ILE A 137 5.65 -22.38 -4.20
CA ILE A 137 5.64 -21.25 -3.27
C ILE A 137 5.40 -19.98 -4.06
N VAL A 138 4.42 -19.16 -3.63
CA VAL A 138 4.14 -17.84 -4.17
C VAL A 138 4.45 -16.79 -3.11
N LEU A 139 5.48 -15.99 -3.36
CA LEU A 139 5.84 -14.85 -2.53
C LEU A 139 4.92 -13.67 -2.88
N ALA A 140 4.09 -13.25 -1.93
CA ALA A 140 3.15 -12.13 -2.03
C ALA A 140 3.30 -11.20 -0.82
N THR A 141 4.55 -10.98 -0.40
CA THR A 141 4.89 -10.33 0.86
C THR A 141 4.64 -8.82 0.87
N GLY A 142 4.35 -8.24 -0.30
CA GLY A 142 3.94 -6.84 -0.43
C GLY A 142 5.04 -5.83 -0.13
N GLY A 143 4.64 -4.61 0.21
CA GLY A 143 5.53 -3.49 0.51
C GLY A 143 5.17 -2.78 1.81
N ARG A 144 6.04 -1.85 2.19
CA ARG A 144 5.88 -0.96 3.35
C ARG A 144 6.38 0.45 3.04
N SER A 145 6.02 1.42 3.86
CA SER A 145 6.55 2.78 3.78
C SER A 145 8.08 2.77 3.78
N ARG A 146 8.66 3.58 2.90
CA ARG A 146 10.10 3.82 2.89
C ARG A 146 10.47 4.75 4.03
N GLU A 147 11.43 4.35 4.85
CA GLU A 147 12.09 5.26 5.78
C GLU A 147 13.26 5.96 5.08
N LEU A 148 13.32 7.28 5.24
CA LEU A 148 14.47 8.07 4.81
C LEU A 148 15.46 8.18 5.99
N PRO A 149 16.79 8.13 5.75
CA PRO A 149 17.79 8.16 6.81
C PRO A 149 17.70 9.38 7.73
N ASN A 150 17.30 10.51 7.17
CA ASN A 150 17.12 11.80 7.85
C ASN A 150 15.69 12.06 8.34
N LEU A 151 14.77 11.11 8.16
CA LEU A 151 13.36 11.22 8.49
C LEU A 151 12.86 9.92 9.14
N LYS A 152 13.40 9.60 10.31
CA LYS A 152 12.99 8.39 11.05
C LYS A 152 11.58 8.56 11.60
N GLN A 153 10.74 7.57 11.32
CA GLN A 153 9.39 7.53 11.84
C GLN A 153 9.40 7.12 13.32
N ASP A 154 8.79 7.91 14.18
CA ASP A 154 8.60 7.61 15.61
C ASP A 154 7.17 7.11 15.91
N GLY A 155 6.32 7.08 14.89
CA GLY A 155 4.92 6.64 14.99
C GLY A 155 4.01 7.61 15.74
N LYS A 156 4.47 8.81 16.07
CA LYS A 156 3.73 9.83 16.85
C LYS A 156 3.73 11.19 16.17
N LYS A 157 4.91 11.78 16.01
CA LYS A 157 5.09 13.10 15.38
C LYS A 157 5.57 12.99 13.96
N VAL A 158 6.47 12.04 13.69
CA VAL A 158 6.91 11.65 12.35
C VAL A 158 6.34 10.26 12.07
N MET A 159 5.44 10.17 11.14
CA MET A 159 4.64 8.97 10.91
C MET A 159 4.62 8.52 9.46
N GLY A 160 4.31 7.26 9.24
CA GLY A 160 3.93 6.70 7.95
C GLY A 160 2.41 6.76 7.72
N TYR A 161 1.98 6.20 6.60
CA TYR A 161 0.56 6.16 6.24
C TYR A 161 -0.31 5.39 7.23
N ARG A 162 0.24 4.39 7.93
CA ARG A 162 -0.53 3.58 8.89
C ARG A 162 -0.99 4.41 10.07
N GLU A 163 -0.08 5.14 10.68
CA GLU A 163 -0.35 6.00 11.83
C GLU A 163 -1.24 7.16 11.43
N ALA A 164 -0.94 7.82 10.31
CA ALA A 164 -1.78 8.92 9.80
C ALA A 164 -3.23 8.48 9.53
N MET A 165 -3.45 7.23 9.10
CA MET A 165 -4.79 6.71 8.80
C MET A 165 -5.65 6.48 10.04
N VAL A 166 -5.04 6.34 11.22
CA VAL A 166 -5.74 5.98 12.47
C VAL A 166 -5.59 7.04 13.57
N MET A 167 -5.14 8.23 13.23
CA MET A 167 -5.06 9.33 14.20
C MET A 167 -6.45 9.60 14.81
N GLU A 168 -6.55 9.53 16.12
CA GLU A 168 -7.81 9.80 16.82
C GLU A 168 -8.13 11.29 16.91
N GLN A 169 -7.09 12.12 16.95
CA GLN A 169 -7.21 13.57 17.03
C GLN A 169 -6.70 14.22 15.74
N GLN A 170 -7.50 15.09 15.19
CA GLN A 170 -7.12 15.86 14.01
C GLN A 170 -6.01 16.85 14.36
N PRO A 171 -4.85 16.83 13.67
CA PRO A 171 -3.82 17.84 13.84
C PRO A 171 -4.27 19.18 13.25
N LYS A 172 -3.81 20.28 13.84
CA LYS A 172 -4.07 21.62 13.28
C LYS A 172 -3.23 21.88 12.04
N SER A 173 -2.04 21.28 11.99
CA SER A 173 -1.09 21.42 10.88
C SER A 173 -0.33 20.12 10.61
N MET A 174 -0.04 19.87 9.34
CA MET A 174 0.66 18.67 8.87
C MET A 174 1.62 19.01 7.74
N ILE A 175 2.87 18.55 7.85
CA ILE A 175 3.82 18.50 6.75
C ILE A 175 3.71 17.13 6.09
N ILE A 176 3.63 17.08 4.76
CA ILE A 176 3.65 15.83 4.00
C ILE A 176 4.89 15.82 3.11
N VAL A 177 5.77 14.83 3.33
CA VAL A 177 6.99 14.66 2.56
C VAL A 177 6.77 13.63 1.47
N GLY A 178 6.79 14.07 0.23
CA GLY A 178 6.45 13.31 -0.96
C GLY A 178 5.02 13.55 -1.44
N SER A 179 4.88 13.73 -2.74
CA SER A 179 3.63 14.08 -3.43
C SER A 179 3.15 13.01 -4.42
N GLY A 180 3.57 11.76 -4.25
CA GLY A 180 2.95 10.64 -4.96
C GLY A 180 1.50 10.41 -4.50
N ALA A 181 0.82 9.40 -5.05
CA ALA A 181 -0.59 9.11 -4.76
C ALA A 181 -0.92 9.12 -3.25
N ILE A 182 -0.08 8.53 -2.40
CA ILE A 182 -0.27 8.52 -0.95
C ILE A 182 -0.26 9.96 -0.40
N GLY A 183 0.76 10.74 -0.75
CA GLY A 183 0.92 12.09 -0.22
C GLY A 183 -0.22 13.02 -0.58
N VAL A 184 -0.63 13.04 -1.84
CA VAL A 184 -1.73 13.92 -2.30
C VAL A 184 -3.10 13.46 -1.79
N GLU A 185 -3.36 12.15 -1.69
CA GLU A 185 -4.61 11.65 -1.12
C GLU A 185 -4.76 12.04 0.37
N PHE A 186 -3.70 11.89 1.18
CA PHE A 186 -3.73 12.36 2.56
C PHE A 186 -3.78 13.88 2.67
N ALA A 187 -3.10 14.61 1.79
CA ALA A 187 -3.18 16.07 1.74
C ALA A 187 -4.63 16.54 1.55
N TYR A 188 -5.33 15.94 0.58
CA TYR A 188 -6.74 16.24 0.36
C TYR A 188 -7.59 15.93 1.61
N VAL A 189 -7.47 14.72 2.17
CA VAL A 189 -8.27 14.31 3.34
C VAL A 189 -8.10 15.28 4.51
N TYR A 190 -6.86 15.54 4.90
CA TYR A 190 -6.59 16.37 6.07
C TYR A 190 -6.95 17.83 5.84
N ASN A 191 -6.64 18.36 4.65
CA ASN A 191 -6.98 19.74 4.32
C ASN A 191 -8.51 19.97 4.28
N SER A 192 -9.27 19.08 3.64
CA SER A 192 -10.73 19.15 3.60
C SER A 192 -11.36 19.14 5.00
N MET A 193 -10.74 18.42 5.94
CA MET A 193 -11.17 18.38 7.35
C MET A 193 -10.69 19.61 8.14
N GLY A 194 -9.90 20.52 7.56
CA GLY A 194 -9.49 21.79 8.19
C GLY A 194 -8.08 21.76 8.79
N THR A 195 -7.27 20.75 8.54
CA THR A 195 -5.84 20.75 8.87
C THR A 195 -5.08 21.62 7.88
N LYS A 196 -4.20 22.51 8.35
CA LYS A 196 -3.28 23.23 7.46
C LYS A 196 -2.22 22.27 6.92
N VAL A 197 -2.16 22.07 5.60
CA VAL A 197 -1.27 21.10 4.97
C VAL A 197 -0.20 21.80 4.14
N THR A 198 1.06 21.37 4.32
CA THR A 198 2.20 21.77 3.48
C THR A 198 2.83 20.51 2.89
N ILE A 199 2.87 20.41 1.56
CA ILE A 199 3.55 19.33 0.83
C ILE A 199 4.97 19.78 0.52
N VAL A 200 5.96 18.93 0.83
CA VAL A 200 7.37 19.09 0.44
C VAL A 200 7.72 17.98 -0.53
N GLU A 201 8.06 18.36 -1.77
CA GLU A 201 8.35 17.43 -2.86
C GLU A 201 9.75 17.70 -3.43
N PHE A 202 10.55 16.62 -3.51
CA PHE A 202 11.89 16.68 -4.08
C PHE A 202 11.89 16.93 -5.60
N ALA A 203 10.91 16.36 -6.30
CA ALA A 203 10.74 16.52 -7.74
C ALA A 203 10.29 17.95 -8.11
N PRO A 204 10.45 18.38 -9.38
CA PRO A 204 10.05 19.72 -9.83
C PRO A 204 8.52 19.90 -9.90
N ARG A 205 7.73 18.85 -9.75
CA ARG A 205 6.26 18.88 -9.78
C ARG A 205 5.67 17.83 -8.84
N ILE A 206 4.45 18.05 -8.39
CA ILE A 206 3.70 17.03 -7.65
C ILE A 206 3.26 15.90 -8.59
N VAL A 207 2.91 14.72 -8.03
CA VAL A 207 2.56 13.51 -8.79
C VAL A 207 3.48 13.29 -9.99
N PRO A 208 4.81 13.21 -9.78
CA PRO A 208 5.82 13.35 -10.85
C PRO A 208 5.78 12.24 -11.90
N VAL A 209 5.06 11.14 -11.64
CA VAL A 209 4.87 10.01 -12.57
C VAL A 209 3.72 10.23 -13.55
N GLU A 210 2.86 11.19 -13.26
CA GLU A 210 1.73 11.55 -14.11
C GLU A 210 2.15 12.52 -15.23
N ASP A 211 1.26 12.73 -16.20
CA ASP A 211 1.45 13.73 -17.25
C ASP A 211 1.66 15.13 -16.66
N GLU A 212 2.46 15.94 -17.33
CA GLU A 212 2.84 17.26 -16.84
C GLU A 212 1.63 18.21 -16.70
N ASP A 213 0.69 18.16 -17.63
CA ASP A 213 -0.49 19.03 -17.60
C ASP A 213 -1.45 18.60 -16.49
N ILE A 214 -1.56 17.29 -16.22
CA ILE A 214 -2.30 16.73 -15.09
C ILE A 214 -1.68 17.20 -13.77
N SER A 215 -0.36 17.12 -13.66
CA SER A 215 0.39 17.59 -12.48
C SER A 215 0.16 19.08 -12.22
N LYS A 216 0.25 19.93 -13.26
CA LYS A 216 0.00 21.38 -13.17
C LYS A 216 -1.43 21.70 -12.73
N GLU A 217 -2.42 21.01 -13.30
CA GLU A 217 -3.81 21.26 -12.92
C GLU A 217 -4.10 20.83 -11.48
N LEU A 218 -3.59 19.68 -11.04
CA LEU A 218 -3.72 19.26 -9.64
C LEU A 218 -3.07 20.27 -8.68
N GLU A 219 -1.86 20.74 -8.99
CA GLU A 219 -1.16 21.73 -8.17
C GLU A 219 -1.96 23.03 -8.06
N LYS A 220 -2.53 23.50 -9.18
CA LYS A 220 -3.40 24.68 -9.22
C LYS A 220 -4.65 24.50 -8.36
N GLN A 221 -5.31 23.35 -8.41
CA GLN A 221 -6.50 23.07 -7.60
C GLN A 221 -6.16 22.97 -6.11
N TYR A 222 -5.05 22.32 -5.76
CA TYR A 222 -4.59 22.22 -4.37
C TYR A 222 -4.25 23.59 -3.77
N LYS A 223 -3.57 24.47 -4.54
CA LYS A 223 -3.32 25.85 -4.10
C LYS A 223 -4.62 26.63 -3.87
N LYS A 224 -5.64 26.43 -4.71
CA LYS A 224 -6.98 27.03 -4.48
C LYS A 224 -7.66 26.50 -3.24
N GLN A 225 -7.42 25.23 -2.89
CA GLN A 225 -7.93 24.61 -1.66
C GLN A 225 -7.14 25.03 -0.42
N GLY A 226 -6.06 25.82 -0.56
CA GLY A 226 -5.24 26.31 0.55
C GLY A 226 -4.10 25.35 0.97
N ILE A 227 -3.80 24.32 0.18
CA ILE A 227 -2.64 23.45 0.42
C ILE A 227 -1.38 24.17 -0.05
N GLU A 228 -0.41 24.32 0.84
CA GLU A 228 0.91 24.85 0.51
C GLU A 228 1.75 23.76 -0.18
N ILE A 229 2.44 24.12 -1.27
CA ILE A 229 3.23 23.17 -2.06
C ILE A 229 4.64 23.74 -2.28
N MET A 230 5.63 22.96 -1.91
CA MET A 230 7.06 23.25 -2.09
C MET A 230 7.68 22.15 -2.93
N THR A 231 7.82 22.39 -4.24
CA THR A 231 8.56 21.50 -5.16
C THR A 231 10.04 21.86 -5.21
N ASN A 232 10.87 20.99 -5.80
CA ASN A 232 12.33 21.13 -5.77
C ASN A 232 12.88 21.35 -4.34
N ALA A 233 12.30 20.68 -3.36
CA ALA A 233 12.60 20.89 -1.95
C ALA A 233 12.74 19.54 -1.22
N SER A 234 13.71 19.45 -0.33
CA SER A 234 13.97 18.27 0.51
C SER A 234 13.94 18.61 1.98
N VAL A 235 13.45 17.68 2.80
CA VAL A 235 13.60 17.78 4.26
C VAL A 235 14.97 17.23 4.64
N GLU A 236 15.84 18.09 5.18
CA GLU A 236 17.19 17.71 5.60
C GLU A 236 17.22 17.09 6.99
N SER A 237 16.40 17.62 7.89
CA SER A 237 16.27 17.13 9.26
C SER A 237 14.93 17.50 9.87
N VAL A 238 14.54 16.78 10.92
CA VAL A 238 13.34 17.06 11.71
C VAL A 238 13.67 17.04 13.19
N ASP A 239 13.35 18.13 13.87
CA ASP A 239 13.39 18.22 15.32
C ASP A 239 11.99 17.93 15.89
N THR A 240 11.91 16.95 16.77
CA THR A 240 10.68 16.50 17.45
C THR A 240 10.68 16.78 18.96
N THR A 241 11.64 17.55 19.45
CA THR A 241 11.79 17.82 20.91
C THR A 241 10.71 18.74 21.48
N GLY A 242 10.13 19.62 20.65
CA GLY A 242 9.04 20.53 21.03
C GLY A 242 7.66 19.85 21.05
N ALA A 243 6.59 20.65 21.09
CA ALA A 243 5.20 20.16 21.06
C ALA A 243 4.82 19.49 19.72
N GLY A 244 5.36 20.01 18.62
CA GLY A 244 5.18 19.49 17.26
C GLY A 244 6.50 19.08 16.62
N VAL A 245 6.60 19.32 15.32
CA VAL A 245 7.79 19.07 14.47
C VAL A 245 8.32 20.39 13.91
N LYS A 246 9.65 20.49 13.80
CA LYS A 246 10.33 21.55 13.06
C LYS A 246 11.17 20.91 11.99
N ALA A 247 10.77 21.06 10.74
CA ALA A 247 11.45 20.50 9.59
C ALA A 247 12.35 21.55 8.93
N LEU A 248 13.62 21.27 8.81
CA LEU A 248 14.56 22.06 8.01
C LEU A 248 14.42 21.63 6.55
N VAL A 249 13.89 22.53 5.74
CA VAL A 249 13.67 22.31 4.30
C VAL A 249 14.73 23.04 3.50
N LYS A 250 15.34 22.34 2.56
CA LYS A 250 16.33 22.88 1.61
C LYS A 250 15.74 22.88 0.22
N LYS A 251 15.79 24.02 -0.47
CA LYS A 251 15.39 24.17 -1.86
C LYS A 251 16.54 23.89 -2.82
N SER A 252 16.24 23.67 -4.09
CA SER A 252 17.23 23.42 -5.14
C SER A 252 18.22 24.58 -5.37
N ASP A 253 17.82 25.82 -5.03
CA ASP A 253 18.68 27.00 -5.07
C ASP A 253 19.67 27.09 -3.89
N GLY A 254 19.65 26.08 -2.99
CA GLY A 254 20.49 26.00 -1.81
C GLY A 254 19.96 26.74 -0.60
N THR A 255 18.87 27.52 -0.74
CA THR A 255 18.25 28.20 0.41
C THR A 255 17.61 27.21 1.37
N THR A 256 17.68 27.50 2.66
CA THR A 256 17.06 26.69 3.71
C THR A 256 16.02 27.50 4.45
N MET A 257 14.96 26.83 4.90
CA MET A 257 13.95 27.40 5.77
C MET A 257 13.44 26.35 6.75
N THR A 258 12.98 26.78 7.90
CA THR A 258 12.32 25.92 8.87
C THR A 258 10.81 26.08 8.74
N ILE A 259 10.11 24.97 8.64
CA ILE A 259 8.63 24.91 8.71
C ILE A 259 8.22 24.12 9.94
N GLU A 260 7.15 24.56 10.59
CA GLU A 260 6.64 23.97 11.83
C GLU A 260 5.24 23.39 11.59
N ALA A 261 4.95 22.25 12.20
CA ALA A 261 3.63 21.63 12.21
C ALA A 261 3.43 20.77 13.46
N ASP A 262 2.19 20.35 13.72
CA ASP A 262 1.92 19.41 14.80
C ASP A 262 2.54 18.05 14.50
N VAL A 263 2.44 17.59 13.23
CA VAL A 263 2.91 16.28 12.78
C VAL A 263 3.50 16.34 11.37
N LEU A 264 4.27 15.30 11.03
CA LEU A 264 4.83 15.09 9.70
C LEU A 264 4.50 13.69 9.20
N LEU A 265 3.91 13.60 8.00
CA LEU A 265 3.70 12.36 7.26
C LEU A 265 4.82 12.12 6.26
N SER A 266 5.53 11.00 6.39
CA SER A 266 6.49 10.53 5.38
C SER A 266 5.78 9.69 4.33
N ALA A 267 5.61 10.25 3.14
CA ALA A 267 5.01 9.62 1.96
C ALA A 267 6.05 9.45 0.83
N ALA A 268 7.33 9.27 1.19
CA ALA A 268 8.48 9.23 0.27
C ALA A 268 8.65 7.89 -0.47
N GLY A 269 7.57 7.18 -0.71
CA GLY A 269 7.53 5.95 -1.49
C GLY A 269 7.41 4.68 -0.65
N VAL A 270 7.49 3.54 -1.36
CA VAL A 270 7.28 2.19 -0.81
C VAL A 270 8.49 1.33 -1.14
N VAL A 271 8.84 0.41 -0.24
CA VAL A 271 9.87 -0.62 -0.43
C VAL A 271 9.27 -2.01 -0.25
N ALA A 272 9.78 -2.98 -1.00
CA ALA A 272 9.33 -4.36 -0.92
C ALA A 272 9.69 -5.02 0.42
N ASN A 273 8.86 -5.94 0.88
CA ASN A 273 9.11 -6.75 2.07
C ASN A 273 9.83 -8.05 1.66
N ILE A 274 11.12 -7.97 1.46
CA ILE A 274 11.94 -9.09 0.96
C ILE A 274 13.04 -9.54 1.92
N GLU A 275 13.22 -8.84 3.04
CA GLU A 275 14.24 -9.18 4.02
C GLU A 275 13.79 -10.40 4.86
N ASN A 276 14.74 -11.27 5.20
CA ASN A 276 14.58 -12.41 6.09
C ASN A 276 13.52 -13.46 5.66
N ILE A 277 13.08 -13.42 4.41
CA ILE A 277 12.11 -14.39 3.85
C ILE A 277 12.77 -15.55 3.11
N GLY A 278 14.08 -15.72 3.26
CA GLY A 278 14.81 -16.88 2.74
C GLY A 278 15.19 -16.80 1.26
N LEU A 279 15.41 -15.62 0.71
CA LEU A 279 15.71 -15.46 -0.72
C LEU A 279 17.14 -15.92 -1.06
N GLU A 280 18.14 -15.32 -0.44
CA GLU A 280 19.55 -15.52 -0.77
C GLU A 280 19.97 -16.98 -0.63
N GLN A 281 19.67 -17.60 0.53
CA GLN A 281 20.02 -18.99 0.81
C GLN A 281 19.36 -20.01 -0.12
N ASN A 282 18.28 -19.63 -0.80
CA ASN A 282 17.59 -20.45 -1.78
C ASN A 282 17.89 -20.04 -3.24
N GLY A 283 18.89 -19.18 -3.47
CA GLY A 283 19.30 -18.76 -4.81
C GLY A 283 18.27 -17.89 -5.56
N ILE A 284 17.33 -17.28 -4.84
CA ILE A 284 16.33 -16.40 -5.41
C ILE A 284 16.97 -15.02 -5.64
N LYS A 285 17.04 -14.60 -6.90
CA LYS A 285 17.69 -13.34 -7.28
C LYS A 285 16.82 -12.12 -6.94
N VAL A 286 17.50 -11.08 -6.48
CA VAL A 286 16.92 -9.75 -6.21
C VAL A 286 17.65 -8.73 -7.07
N ASP A 287 16.90 -7.87 -7.74
CA ASP A 287 17.41 -6.70 -8.46
C ASP A 287 16.62 -5.46 -8.04
N LYS A 288 17.33 -4.35 -7.79
CA LYS A 288 16.76 -3.06 -7.37
C LYS A 288 15.73 -3.19 -6.24
N GLY A 289 16.00 -4.09 -5.27
CA GLY A 289 15.13 -4.31 -4.12
C GLY A 289 13.86 -5.11 -4.42
N ARG A 290 13.78 -5.85 -5.53
CA ARG A 290 12.64 -6.68 -5.92
C ARG A 290 13.08 -8.05 -6.39
N VAL A 291 12.24 -9.06 -6.18
CA VAL A 291 12.49 -10.44 -6.62
C VAL A 291 12.38 -10.53 -8.13
N VAL A 292 13.44 -11.02 -8.79
CA VAL A 292 13.46 -11.17 -10.27
C VAL A 292 12.56 -12.33 -10.69
N VAL A 293 11.66 -12.07 -11.63
CA VAL A 293 10.70 -13.04 -12.18
C VAL A 293 10.61 -12.95 -13.70
N ASP A 294 10.11 -14.00 -14.32
CA ASP A 294 9.76 -14.04 -15.74
C ASP A 294 8.31 -13.51 -15.99
N LYS A 295 7.83 -13.63 -17.23
CA LYS A 295 6.47 -13.19 -17.61
C LYS A 295 5.34 -13.97 -16.94
N PHE A 296 5.64 -15.10 -16.31
CA PHE A 296 4.70 -15.92 -15.56
C PHE A 296 4.82 -15.72 -14.05
N GLN A 297 5.60 -14.74 -13.61
CA GLN A 297 5.98 -14.45 -12.23
C GLN A 297 6.82 -15.55 -11.57
N GLN A 298 7.41 -16.47 -12.35
CA GLN A 298 8.30 -17.50 -11.83
C GLN A 298 9.71 -16.91 -11.64
N THR A 299 10.35 -17.24 -10.52
CA THR A 299 11.75 -16.93 -10.29
C THR A 299 12.67 -17.88 -11.07
N ALA A 300 13.97 -17.63 -11.09
CA ALA A 300 14.94 -18.58 -11.66
C ALA A 300 14.98 -19.92 -10.90
N VAL A 301 14.40 -20.00 -9.70
CA VAL A 301 14.29 -21.22 -8.91
C VAL A 301 12.95 -21.91 -9.24
N PRO A 302 12.95 -23.07 -9.90
CA PRO A 302 11.72 -23.74 -10.32
C PRO A 302 10.80 -24.04 -9.14
N GLY A 303 9.51 -23.69 -9.28
CA GLY A 303 8.50 -23.88 -8.25
C GLY A 303 8.34 -22.71 -7.29
N ILE A 304 9.14 -21.64 -7.44
CA ILE A 304 9.01 -20.41 -6.62
C ILE A 304 8.61 -19.23 -7.51
N TYR A 305 7.57 -18.52 -7.11
CA TYR A 305 6.98 -17.36 -7.78
C TYR A 305 7.03 -16.14 -6.87
N ALA A 306 6.99 -14.95 -7.44
CA ALA A 306 6.84 -13.70 -6.69
C ALA A 306 5.89 -12.74 -7.42
N ILE A 307 5.00 -12.08 -6.68
CA ILE A 307 3.92 -11.25 -7.20
C ILE A 307 3.72 -9.97 -6.36
N GLY A 308 3.14 -8.95 -6.98
CA GLY A 308 2.83 -7.68 -6.34
C GLY A 308 4.08 -6.89 -5.98
N ASP A 309 4.01 -6.07 -4.94
CA ASP A 309 5.06 -5.09 -4.61
C ASP A 309 6.44 -5.70 -4.35
N CYS A 310 6.54 -7.00 -4.09
CA CYS A 310 7.84 -7.68 -3.93
C CYS A 310 8.47 -8.11 -5.26
N SER A 311 7.76 -8.02 -6.38
CA SER A 311 8.23 -8.30 -7.75
C SER A 311 8.32 -7.02 -8.60
N PRO A 312 8.97 -7.04 -9.76
CA PRO A 312 8.98 -5.92 -10.70
C PRO A 312 7.58 -5.58 -11.21
N GLY A 313 7.37 -4.34 -11.62
CA GLY A 313 6.10 -3.86 -12.13
C GLY A 313 5.56 -2.68 -11.30
N GLN A 314 4.33 -2.29 -11.59
CA GLN A 314 3.64 -1.21 -10.91
C GLN A 314 3.07 -1.73 -9.58
N ALA A 315 3.35 -1.02 -8.49
CA ALA A 315 2.85 -1.36 -7.14
C ALA A 315 1.36 -0.99 -7.00
N LEU A 316 0.51 -1.67 -7.75
CA LEU A 316 -0.94 -1.46 -7.82
C LEU A 316 -1.71 -2.74 -7.46
N ALA A 317 -2.80 -2.60 -6.74
CA ALA A 317 -3.57 -3.73 -6.25
C ALA A 317 -4.12 -4.64 -7.37
N HIS A 318 -4.60 -4.05 -8.46
CA HIS A 318 -5.13 -4.80 -9.61
C HIS A 318 -4.01 -5.46 -10.44
N VAL A 319 -2.82 -4.87 -10.50
CA VAL A 319 -1.64 -5.51 -11.09
C VAL A 319 -1.26 -6.74 -10.28
N ALA A 320 -1.10 -6.59 -8.97
CA ALA A 320 -0.80 -7.71 -8.08
C ALA A 320 -1.84 -8.84 -8.18
N ALA A 321 -3.14 -8.50 -8.28
CA ALA A 321 -4.20 -9.49 -8.46
C ALA A 321 -4.07 -10.24 -9.78
N LYS A 322 -3.78 -9.54 -10.89
CA LYS A 322 -3.57 -10.17 -12.21
C LYS A 322 -2.32 -11.04 -12.20
N GLU A 323 -1.22 -10.59 -11.60
CA GLU A 323 0.00 -11.37 -11.40
C GLU A 323 -0.29 -12.66 -10.62
N GLY A 324 -1.07 -12.56 -9.55
CA GLY A 324 -1.47 -13.71 -8.74
C GLY A 324 -2.28 -14.73 -9.52
N ILE A 325 -3.24 -14.28 -10.32
CA ILE A 325 -4.04 -15.17 -11.21
C ILE A 325 -3.13 -15.81 -12.24
N ASN A 326 -2.25 -15.03 -12.89
CA ASN A 326 -1.31 -15.52 -13.90
C ASN A 326 -0.37 -16.60 -13.34
N ALA A 327 0.19 -16.38 -12.16
CA ALA A 327 1.03 -17.36 -11.47
C ALA A 327 0.26 -18.65 -11.14
N ALA A 328 -0.97 -18.54 -10.64
CA ALA A 328 -1.82 -19.68 -10.30
C ALA A 328 -2.20 -20.50 -11.55
N GLU A 329 -2.52 -19.84 -12.65
CA GLU A 329 -2.83 -20.48 -13.94
C GLU A 329 -1.60 -21.17 -14.55
N HIS A 330 -0.41 -20.54 -14.44
CA HIS A 330 0.84 -21.15 -14.88
C HIS A 330 1.16 -22.41 -14.05
N ILE A 331 1.02 -22.35 -12.73
CA ILE A 331 1.20 -23.52 -11.85
C ILE A 331 0.23 -24.63 -12.23
N ALA A 332 -1.05 -24.31 -12.43
CA ALA A 332 -2.06 -25.30 -12.81
C ALA A 332 -1.81 -25.90 -14.20
N TYR A 333 -1.30 -25.12 -15.15
CA TYR A 333 -0.86 -25.62 -16.44
C TYR A 333 0.30 -26.62 -16.32
N MET A 334 1.31 -26.31 -15.49
CA MET A 334 2.43 -27.20 -15.23
C MET A 334 1.99 -28.52 -14.56
N GLU A 335 0.96 -28.47 -13.71
CA GLU A 335 0.33 -29.64 -13.08
C GLU A 335 -0.72 -30.34 -13.97
N LYS A 336 -0.89 -29.93 -15.23
CA LYS A 336 -1.88 -30.44 -16.19
C LYS A 336 -3.34 -30.34 -15.70
N LYS A 337 -3.61 -29.37 -14.85
CA LYS A 337 -4.94 -29.03 -14.32
C LYS A 337 -5.58 -27.84 -15.05
N HIS A 338 -4.85 -27.19 -15.96
CA HIS A 338 -5.33 -26.11 -16.80
C HIS A 338 -4.88 -26.35 -18.24
N ALA A 339 -5.79 -26.18 -19.22
CA ALA A 339 -5.52 -26.53 -20.61
C ALA A 339 -4.64 -25.51 -21.33
N HIS A 340 -4.70 -24.25 -20.91
CA HIS A 340 -4.04 -23.15 -21.60
C HIS A 340 -2.92 -22.56 -20.73
N MET A 341 -1.78 -22.27 -21.36
CA MET A 341 -0.70 -21.50 -20.75
C MET A 341 -1.14 -20.03 -20.70
N PRO A 342 -0.97 -19.32 -19.57
CA PRO A 342 -1.31 -17.90 -19.50
C PRO A 342 -0.40 -17.07 -20.41
N GLU A 343 -0.92 -15.95 -20.93
CA GLU A 343 -0.16 -15.08 -21.85
C GLU A 343 0.86 -14.18 -21.12
N GLY A 344 0.67 -13.95 -19.84
CA GLY A 344 1.42 -12.95 -19.08
C GLY A 344 0.63 -11.66 -18.90
N ILE A 345 1.33 -10.59 -18.52
CA ILE A 345 0.71 -9.30 -18.26
C ILE A 345 1.32 -8.25 -19.18
N ASP A 346 0.47 -7.50 -19.85
CA ASP A 346 0.88 -6.29 -20.57
C ASP A 346 0.92 -5.11 -19.59
N TYR A 347 2.11 -4.80 -19.09
CA TYR A 347 2.33 -3.70 -18.18
C TYR A 347 2.21 -2.30 -18.82
N ASN A 348 2.10 -2.21 -20.15
CA ASN A 348 1.86 -0.95 -20.85
C ASN A 348 0.37 -0.59 -20.90
N ASN A 349 -0.50 -1.55 -20.59
CA ASN A 349 -1.95 -1.38 -20.60
C ASN A 349 -2.53 -1.57 -19.16
N VAL A 350 -2.04 -0.79 -18.23
CA VAL A 350 -2.47 -0.82 -16.82
C VAL A 350 -3.00 0.56 -16.45
N PRO A 351 -4.28 0.68 -16.04
CA PRO A 351 -4.82 1.96 -15.58
C PRO A 351 -4.19 2.37 -14.24
N GLY A 352 -3.79 3.62 -14.13
CA GLY A 352 -3.45 4.28 -12.88
C GLY A 352 -4.59 5.19 -12.44
N CYS A 353 -4.75 5.39 -11.13
CA CYS A 353 -5.70 6.38 -10.61
C CYS A 353 -5.25 6.84 -9.22
N THR A 354 -5.24 8.14 -9.02
CA THR A 354 -5.07 8.78 -7.70
C THR A 354 -6.39 9.44 -7.33
N TYR A 355 -6.96 9.06 -6.18
CA TYR A 355 -8.33 9.37 -5.78
C TYR A 355 -8.46 10.68 -4.98
N CYS A 356 -7.46 11.54 -5.01
CA CYS A 356 -7.61 12.91 -4.49
C CYS A 356 -8.69 13.69 -5.29
N ILE A 357 -9.07 14.86 -4.85
CA ILE A 357 -10.04 15.70 -5.59
C ILE A 357 -9.34 16.96 -6.10
N PRO A 358 -9.30 17.15 -7.43
CA PRO A 358 -9.83 16.26 -8.48
C PRO A 358 -9.09 14.93 -8.58
N GLU A 359 -9.80 13.87 -9.00
CA GLU A 359 -9.19 12.58 -9.32
C GLU A 359 -8.32 12.66 -10.58
N ILE A 360 -7.21 11.95 -10.60
CA ILE A 360 -6.28 11.89 -11.72
C ILE A 360 -5.85 10.46 -12.03
#